data_0135d54a3ec5f35d9be40d27a8d6306a
#
_entry.id   0135d54a3ec5f35d9be40d27a8d6306a
#
_cell.length_a   1.000
_cell.length_b   1.000
_cell.length_c   1.000
_cell.angle_alpha   90.00
_cell.angle_beta   90.00
_cell.angle_gamma   90.00
#
_symmetry.space_group_name_H-M   'P 1'
#
loop_
_entity.id
_entity.type
_entity.pdbx_description
1 polymer ?
#
loop_
_entity_poly.entity_id
_entity_poly.type
_entity_poly.pdbx_seq_one_letter_code
_entity_poly.pdbx_strand_id
1 'polypeptide(L)'
;MKKIAIIGAGISGLFFANLVEKNKSFSYQIFERKNSIDLNDGYGIQLSVNSIKLLNKIGFNNFSKSQLYFPKKVIFLNAKDSKKICDIDLSQFNDENNLYTTLKRSNLIKFLLDGIPKDKLSFNCDLGDIKQGDKVSLLFSDKKTNKFDYLVSADGIYSKTKQILFKKDGLPEYFDAIALRGTIRDFSSFDISLYLGPNFHFVIYPINQNKEFNFIAVVRKELINKEINDKDFLDDETFKKNLLNKISSKSNLTLVNQIEKIKCFPIFVSKKFQIPSSKNIFLTGDAFYSFPPSFAQGASQSIESANELFYDLQNNTSSYYKKRVLRAKQIISRSNLNHFAFHLS
;
A
#
# COMPACT_ATOMS: atom_id res chain seq x y z
N MET A 1 -32.16 0.65 -0.71
CA MET A 1 -30.75 0.66 -0.22
C MET A 1 -29.87 1.26 -1.31
N LYS A 2 -29.02 2.24 -0.98
CA LYS A 2 -28.10 2.88 -1.96
C LYS A 2 -27.06 1.88 -2.44
N LYS A 3 -26.69 1.96 -3.73
CA LYS A 3 -25.79 1.03 -4.41
C LYS A 3 -24.42 1.68 -4.65
N ILE A 4 -23.35 1.03 -4.23
CA ILE A 4 -21.97 1.51 -4.35
C ILE A 4 -21.21 0.69 -5.39
N ALA A 5 -20.52 1.36 -6.32
CA ALA A 5 -19.46 0.77 -7.12
C ALA A 5 -18.12 0.98 -6.41
N ILE A 6 -17.34 -0.08 -6.26
CA ILE A 6 -15.97 -0.04 -5.73
C ILE A 6 -15.03 -0.42 -6.88
N ILE A 7 -14.16 0.50 -7.30
CA ILE A 7 -13.16 0.21 -8.33
C ILE A 7 -11.83 -0.15 -7.68
N GLY A 8 -11.40 -1.39 -7.92
CA GLY A 8 -10.15 -1.96 -7.41
C GLY A 8 -10.33 -2.87 -6.19
N ALA A 9 -9.81 -4.09 -6.30
CA ALA A 9 -9.78 -5.11 -5.26
C ALA A 9 -8.44 -5.14 -4.51
N GLY A 10 -7.88 -3.96 -4.22
CA GLY A 10 -6.73 -3.78 -3.33
C GLY A 10 -7.12 -3.70 -1.85
N ILE A 11 -6.15 -3.43 -0.96
CA ILE A 11 -6.37 -3.33 0.50
C ILE A 11 -7.51 -2.37 0.83
N SER A 12 -7.50 -1.16 0.24
CA SER A 12 -8.51 -0.14 0.52
C SER A 12 -9.91 -0.57 0.09
N GLY A 13 -10.05 -1.05 -1.16
CA GLY A 13 -11.35 -1.45 -1.72
C GLY A 13 -11.94 -2.66 -1.02
N LEU A 14 -11.12 -3.69 -0.76
CA LEU A 14 -11.56 -4.89 -0.05
C LEU A 14 -11.91 -4.58 1.42
N PHE A 15 -11.13 -3.74 2.10
CA PHE A 15 -11.44 -3.36 3.48
C PHE A 15 -12.74 -2.54 3.55
N PHE A 16 -12.94 -1.59 2.63
CA PHE A 16 -14.20 -0.85 2.53
C PHE A 16 -15.40 -1.79 2.29
N ALA A 17 -15.25 -2.74 1.37
CA ALA A 17 -16.30 -3.71 1.07
C ALA A 17 -16.64 -4.59 2.27
N ASN A 18 -15.64 -5.03 3.07
CA ASN A 18 -15.87 -5.78 4.31
C ASN A 18 -16.68 -4.97 5.34
N LEU A 19 -16.43 -3.66 5.47
CA LEU A 19 -17.22 -2.79 6.33
C LEU A 19 -18.67 -2.71 5.85
N VAL A 20 -18.88 -2.57 4.54
CA VAL A 20 -20.23 -2.55 3.94
C VAL A 20 -20.93 -3.89 4.17
N GLU A 21 -20.24 -5.00 3.91
CA GLU A 21 -20.79 -6.37 4.08
C GLU A 21 -21.21 -6.61 5.53
N LYS A 22 -20.37 -6.25 6.48
CA LYS A 22 -20.67 -6.43 7.91
C LYS A 22 -21.83 -5.59 8.41
N ASN A 23 -21.94 -4.34 7.93
CA ASN A 23 -22.95 -3.40 8.44
C ASN A 23 -24.27 -3.43 7.66
N LYS A 24 -24.30 -4.04 6.47
CA LYS A 24 -25.50 -4.16 5.62
C LYS A 24 -26.17 -2.80 5.27
N SER A 25 -25.38 -1.69 5.37
CA SER A 25 -25.92 -0.33 5.17
C SER A 25 -26.14 0.02 3.71
N PHE A 26 -25.41 -0.64 2.80
CA PHE A 26 -25.41 -0.40 1.36
C PHE A 26 -25.41 -1.72 0.62
N SER A 27 -25.87 -1.72 -0.65
CA SER A 27 -25.49 -2.76 -1.60
C SER A 27 -24.22 -2.31 -2.34
N TYR A 28 -23.41 -3.24 -2.77
CA TYR A 28 -22.16 -2.90 -3.47
C TYR A 28 -21.79 -3.93 -4.54
N GLN A 29 -20.90 -3.51 -5.44
CA GLN A 29 -20.20 -4.37 -6.39
C GLN A 29 -18.77 -3.88 -6.52
N ILE A 30 -17.81 -4.81 -6.45
CA ILE A 30 -16.38 -4.56 -6.68
C ILE A 30 -16.06 -4.88 -8.12
N PHE A 31 -15.29 -4.01 -8.76
CA PHE A 31 -14.79 -4.17 -10.13
C PHE A 31 -13.27 -4.16 -10.14
N GLU A 32 -12.65 -5.26 -10.56
CA GLU A 32 -11.21 -5.41 -10.66
C GLU A 32 -10.84 -5.58 -12.15
N ARG A 33 -9.85 -4.80 -12.61
CA ARG A 33 -9.38 -4.84 -14.01
C ARG A 33 -8.63 -6.12 -14.38
N LYS A 34 -7.94 -6.72 -13.40
CA LYS A 34 -7.23 -7.99 -13.60
C LYS A 34 -8.22 -9.15 -13.73
N ASN A 35 -7.76 -10.25 -14.31
CA ASN A 35 -8.52 -11.49 -14.40
C ASN A 35 -8.57 -12.28 -13.08
N SER A 36 -7.64 -12.00 -12.16
CA SER A 36 -7.55 -12.63 -10.85
C SER A 36 -6.73 -11.76 -9.89
N ILE A 37 -6.78 -12.08 -8.60
CA ILE A 37 -5.91 -11.48 -7.59
C ILE A 37 -4.74 -12.43 -7.36
N ASP A 38 -3.52 -11.92 -7.61
CA ASP A 38 -2.30 -12.69 -7.35
C ASP A 38 -2.02 -12.74 -5.84
N LEU A 39 -2.06 -13.95 -5.29
CA LEU A 39 -1.74 -14.26 -3.90
C LEU A 39 -0.34 -14.88 -3.73
N ASN A 40 0.42 -15.04 -4.82
CA ASN A 40 1.75 -15.66 -4.78
C ASN A 40 2.86 -14.66 -4.43
N ASP A 41 2.61 -13.36 -4.54
CA ASP A 41 3.58 -12.34 -4.16
C ASP A 41 3.86 -12.41 -2.64
N GLY A 42 5.07 -12.86 -2.30
CA GLY A 42 5.50 -13.10 -0.92
C GLY A 42 5.98 -11.88 -0.15
N TYR A 43 5.80 -10.66 -0.68
CA TYR A 43 6.32 -9.45 -0.02
C TYR A 43 5.62 -9.14 1.29
N GLY A 44 6.45 -8.71 2.24
CA GLY A 44 5.97 -8.26 3.54
C GLY A 44 5.34 -6.87 3.50
N ILE A 45 4.46 -6.64 4.45
CA ILE A 45 3.96 -5.33 4.84
C ILE A 45 4.01 -5.16 6.34
N GLN A 46 4.00 -3.91 6.77
CA GLN A 46 3.92 -3.51 8.16
C GLN A 46 2.58 -2.83 8.40
N LEU A 47 1.93 -3.18 9.51
CA LEU A 47 0.65 -2.62 9.94
C LEU A 47 0.80 -2.00 11.31
N SER A 48 0.55 -0.71 11.39
CA SER A 48 0.55 0.03 12.65
C SER A 48 -0.68 -0.33 13.50
N VAL A 49 -0.57 -0.12 14.79
CA VAL A 49 -1.60 -0.44 15.79
C VAL A 49 -2.98 0.11 15.45
N ASN A 50 -3.03 1.36 14.94
CA ASN A 50 -4.29 1.97 14.50
C ASN A 50 -4.96 1.19 13.36
N SER A 51 -4.21 0.66 12.40
CA SER A 51 -4.78 -0.16 11.33
C SER A 51 -5.19 -1.56 11.80
N ILE A 52 -4.45 -2.16 12.74
CA ILE A 52 -4.85 -3.42 13.38
C ILE A 52 -6.18 -3.25 14.11
N LYS A 53 -6.34 -2.17 14.87
CA LYS A 53 -7.60 -1.84 15.55
C LYS A 53 -8.79 -1.75 14.58
N LEU A 54 -8.56 -1.22 13.37
CA LEU A 54 -9.61 -1.16 12.34
C LEU A 54 -9.88 -2.52 11.70
N LEU A 55 -8.84 -3.30 11.43
CA LEU A 55 -8.97 -4.67 10.89
C LEU A 55 -9.68 -5.60 11.88
N ASN A 56 -9.45 -5.45 13.18
CA ASN A 56 -10.14 -6.22 14.21
C ASN A 56 -11.66 -5.99 14.21
N LYS A 57 -12.14 -4.83 13.73
CA LYS A 57 -13.59 -4.60 13.52
C LYS A 57 -14.21 -5.56 12.51
N ILE A 58 -13.43 -6.12 11.59
CA ILE A 58 -13.87 -7.09 10.59
C ILE A 58 -13.39 -8.52 10.89
N GLY A 59 -12.83 -8.77 12.09
CA GLY A 59 -12.50 -10.11 12.58
C GLY A 59 -11.03 -10.52 12.41
N PHE A 60 -10.11 -9.59 12.15
CA PHE A 60 -8.69 -9.90 11.98
C PHE A 60 -8.03 -10.50 13.23
N ASN A 61 -8.59 -10.25 14.43
CA ASN A 61 -8.15 -10.88 15.67
C ASN A 61 -8.26 -12.41 15.66
N ASN A 62 -9.09 -12.99 14.77
CA ASN A 62 -9.22 -14.44 14.57
C ASN A 62 -8.26 -14.98 13.49
N PHE A 63 -7.46 -14.12 12.86
CA PHE A 63 -6.49 -14.54 11.85
C PHE A 63 -5.37 -15.36 12.47
N SER A 64 -4.86 -16.38 11.74
CA SER A 64 -3.85 -17.30 12.25
C SER A 64 -2.56 -16.59 12.69
N LYS A 65 -2.26 -16.66 13.98
CA LYS A 65 -1.05 -16.02 14.57
C LYS A 65 0.24 -16.56 13.98
N SER A 66 0.27 -17.79 13.47
CA SER A 66 1.45 -18.38 12.80
C SER A 66 1.86 -17.63 11.53
N GLN A 67 0.91 -16.94 10.90
CA GLN A 67 1.11 -16.14 9.69
C GLN A 67 1.40 -14.66 9.98
N LEU A 68 1.48 -14.29 11.25
CA LEU A 68 1.76 -12.94 11.72
C LEU A 68 3.08 -12.93 12.49
N TYR A 69 3.70 -11.76 12.53
CA TYR A 69 4.80 -11.50 13.44
C TYR A 69 4.59 -10.17 14.16
N PHE A 70 5.10 -10.08 15.40
CA PHE A 70 4.91 -8.92 16.27
C PHE A 70 6.28 -8.39 16.72
N PRO A 71 6.94 -7.56 15.90
CA PRO A 71 8.24 -6.99 16.24
C PRO A 71 8.08 -6.04 17.44
N LYS A 72 9.08 -6.05 18.31
CA LYS A 72 9.09 -5.17 19.50
C LYS A 72 9.75 -3.82 19.22
N LYS A 73 10.67 -3.78 18.24
CA LYS A 73 11.46 -2.58 17.95
C LYS A 73 11.62 -2.32 16.45
N VAL A 74 11.88 -1.06 16.11
CA VAL A 74 12.56 -0.68 14.87
C VAL A 74 13.97 -0.27 15.26
N ILE A 75 14.97 -0.98 14.74
CA ILE A 75 16.39 -0.74 15.03
C ILE A 75 17.00 -0.05 13.81
N PHE A 76 17.53 1.15 14.01
CA PHE A 76 18.23 1.92 12.99
C PHE A 76 19.72 1.60 13.04
N LEU A 77 20.27 1.19 11.93
CA LEU A 77 21.64 0.71 11.79
C LEU A 77 22.34 1.49 10.67
N ASN A 78 23.63 1.76 10.86
CA ASN A 78 24.46 2.25 9.79
C ASN A 78 24.75 1.10 8.81
N ALA A 79 24.51 1.31 7.51
CA ALA A 79 24.71 0.26 6.51
C ALA A 79 26.19 -0.13 6.36
N LYS A 80 27.14 0.78 6.61
CA LYS A 80 28.58 0.56 6.41
C LYS A 80 29.18 -0.44 7.42
N ASP A 81 28.80 -0.31 8.70
CA ASP A 81 29.43 -1.07 9.79
C ASP A 81 28.43 -1.80 10.68
N SER A 82 27.15 -1.75 10.35
CA SER A 82 26.02 -2.34 11.11
C SER A 82 25.92 -1.83 12.54
N LYS A 83 26.56 -0.71 12.89
CA LYS A 83 26.43 -0.12 14.21
C LYS A 83 25.04 0.44 14.40
N LYS A 84 24.49 0.19 15.58
CA LYS A 84 23.21 0.75 16.00
C LYS A 84 23.32 2.27 16.15
N ILE A 85 22.41 2.99 15.49
CA ILE A 85 22.25 4.44 15.60
C ILE A 85 21.27 4.75 16.74
N CYS A 86 20.06 4.18 16.64
CA CYS A 86 19.00 4.32 17.64
C CYS A 86 17.99 3.18 17.49
N ASP A 87 16.98 3.14 18.33
CA ASP A 87 15.81 2.29 18.15
C ASP A 87 14.52 3.02 18.56
N ILE A 88 13.40 2.48 18.10
CA ILE A 88 12.05 2.86 18.53
C ILE A 88 11.43 1.61 19.15
N ASP A 89 11.03 1.70 20.40
CA ASP A 89 10.25 0.67 21.05
C ASP A 89 8.81 0.73 20.58
N LEU A 90 8.36 -0.32 19.87
CA LEU A 90 6.99 -0.42 19.36
C LEU A 90 6.00 -0.82 20.45
N SER A 91 6.47 -1.40 21.56
CA SER A 91 5.59 -1.84 22.66
C SER A 91 4.82 -0.68 23.30
N GLN A 92 5.39 0.52 23.29
CA GLN A 92 4.74 1.73 23.80
C GLN A 92 3.48 2.14 23.01
N PHE A 93 3.31 1.64 21.79
CA PHE A 93 2.14 1.91 20.94
C PHE A 93 1.11 0.78 20.98
N ASN A 94 1.51 -0.40 21.50
CA ASN A 94 0.66 -1.58 21.54
C ASN A 94 -0.34 -1.51 22.70
N ASP A 95 -1.48 -2.13 22.53
CA ASP A 95 -2.40 -2.45 23.61
C ASP A 95 -2.69 -3.97 23.62
N GLU A 96 -3.50 -4.45 24.56
CA GLU A 96 -3.77 -5.89 24.75
C GLU A 96 -4.26 -6.61 23.48
N ASN A 97 -5.01 -5.90 22.62
CA ASN A 97 -5.69 -6.46 21.46
C ASN A 97 -5.11 -5.98 20.13
N ASN A 98 -4.26 -4.95 20.14
CA ASN A 98 -3.77 -4.32 18.94
C ASN A 98 -2.24 -4.18 19.01
N LEU A 99 -1.54 -5.06 18.30
CA LEU A 99 -0.09 -5.10 18.25
C LEU A 99 0.41 -4.61 16.89
N TYR A 100 1.52 -3.89 16.89
CA TYR A 100 2.23 -3.63 15.64
C TYR A 100 2.55 -4.96 14.96
N THR A 101 2.14 -5.13 13.71
CA THR A 101 2.13 -6.44 13.05
C THR A 101 2.84 -6.38 11.70
N THR A 102 3.68 -7.38 11.43
CA THR A 102 4.22 -7.63 10.09
C THR A 102 3.70 -8.96 9.55
N LEU A 103 3.45 -9.02 8.24
CA LEU A 103 2.91 -10.22 7.59
C LEU A 103 3.15 -10.16 6.08
N LYS A 104 2.88 -11.27 5.37
CA LYS A 104 2.81 -11.27 3.91
C LYS A 104 1.62 -10.44 3.44
N ARG A 105 1.83 -9.58 2.45
CA ARG A 105 0.75 -8.79 1.84
C ARG A 105 -0.36 -9.68 1.29
N SER A 106 0.01 -10.81 0.68
CA SER A 106 -0.94 -11.81 0.17
C SER A 106 -1.85 -12.37 1.25
N ASN A 107 -1.36 -12.58 2.48
CA ASN A 107 -2.15 -13.05 3.61
C ASN A 107 -3.22 -12.03 4.02
N LEU A 108 -2.87 -10.73 4.05
CA LEU A 108 -3.86 -9.69 4.31
C LEU A 108 -4.91 -9.62 3.20
N ILE A 109 -4.49 -9.68 1.94
CA ILE A 109 -5.42 -9.67 0.80
C ILE A 109 -6.36 -10.88 0.86
N LYS A 110 -5.81 -12.08 1.14
CA LYS A 110 -6.62 -13.28 1.29
C LYS A 110 -7.65 -13.13 2.40
N PHE A 111 -7.26 -12.68 3.58
CA PHE A 111 -8.17 -12.41 4.69
C PHE A 111 -9.31 -11.46 4.28
N LEU A 112 -8.97 -10.37 3.60
CA LEU A 112 -9.97 -9.41 3.15
C LEU A 112 -10.90 -9.97 2.07
N LEU A 113 -10.39 -10.84 1.19
CA LEU A 113 -11.19 -11.52 0.16
C LEU A 113 -12.13 -12.55 0.75
N ASP A 114 -11.68 -13.33 1.72
CA ASP A 114 -12.47 -14.37 2.37
C ASP A 114 -13.75 -13.78 3.05
N GLY A 115 -13.74 -12.49 3.38
CA GLY A 115 -14.91 -11.77 3.91
C GLY A 115 -15.88 -11.24 2.84
N ILE A 116 -15.64 -11.47 1.54
CA ILE A 116 -16.46 -10.94 0.44
C ILE A 116 -17.15 -12.08 -0.31
N PRO A 117 -18.50 -12.05 -0.46
CA PRO A 117 -19.20 -12.98 -1.30
C PRO A 117 -18.71 -12.92 -2.75
N LYS A 118 -18.56 -14.07 -3.41
CA LYS A 118 -17.98 -14.18 -4.76
C LYS A 118 -18.79 -13.40 -5.81
N ASP A 119 -20.12 -13.35 -5.67
CA ASP A 119 -21.01 -12.59 -6.56
C ASP A 119 -20.83 -11.07 -6.46
N LYS A 120 -20.17 -10.56 -5.42
CA LYS A 120 -19.85 -9.15 -5.22
C LYS A 120 -18.55 -8.69 -5.87
N LEU A 121 -17.79 -9.59 -6.49
CA LEU A 121 -16.49 -9.30 -7.11
C LEU A 121 -16.52 -9.68 -8.59
N SER A 122 -16.34 -8.70 -9.46
CA SER A 122 -16.23 -8.86 -10.92
C SER A 122 -14.80 -8.59 -11.37
N PHE A 123 -14.22 -9.55 -12.10
CA PHE A 123 -12.91 -9.43 -12.72
C PHE A 123 -13.01 -9.00 -14.18
N ASN A 124 -11.86 -8.68 -14.80
CA ASN A 124 -11.75 -8.18 -16.18
C ASN A 124 -12.61 -6.92 -16.44
N CYS A 125 -12.77 -6.08 -15.41
CA CYS A 125 -13.57 -4.89 -15.48
C CYS A 125 -12.67 -3.65 -15.56
N ASP A 126 -12.17 -3.34 -16.76
CA ASP A 126 -11.39 -2.13 -16.97
C ASP A 126 -12.32 -0.94 -17.22
N LEU A 127 -12.16 0.10 -16.37
CA LEU A 127 -13.00 1.29 -16.39
C LEU A 127 -12.62 2.17 -17.59
N GLY A 128 -13.56 2.39 -18.53
CA GLY A 128 -13.36 3.22 -19.70
C GLY A 128 -13.75 4.69 -19.47
N ASP A 129 -14.94 4.93 -18.92
CA ASP A 129 -15.46 6.29 -18.72
C ASP A 129 -16.40 6.39 -17.51
N ILE A 130 -16.62 7.62 -17.03
CA ILE A 130 -17.48 7.97 -15.90
C ILE A 130 -18.38 9.14 -16.30
N LYS A 131 -19.69 8.90 -16.31
CA LYS A 131 -20.68 9.99 -16.47
C LYS A 131 -21.25 10.36 -15.12
N GLN A 132 -21.07 11.64 -14.77
CA GLN A 132 -21.55 12.21 -13.51
C GLN A 132 -23.01 12.70 -13.66
N GLY A 133 -23.80 12.58 -12.60
CA GLY A 133 -25.19 13.01 -12.51
C GLY A 133 -25.74 12.64 -11.14
N ASP A 134 -27.06 12.57 -10.98
CA ASP A 134 -27.72 12.11 -9.74
C ASP A 134 -27.25 10.70 -9.35
N LYS A 135 -27.00 9.87 -10.36
CA LYS A 135 -26.27 8.60 -10.24
C LYS A 135 -25.03 8.63 -11.10
N VAL A 136 -23.99 7.91 -10.65
CA VAL A 136 -22.78 7.72 -11.43
C VAL A 136 -22.98 6.57 -12.40
N SER A 137 -22.76 6.82 -13.68
CA SER A 137 -22.76 5.78 -14.71
C SER A 137 -21.33 5.42 -15.06
N LEU A 138 -20.99 4.13 -14.94
CA LEU A 138 -19.67 3.59 -15.26
C LEU A 138 -19.73 2.85 -16.58
N LEU A 139 -18.87 3.21 -17.52
CA LEU A 139 -18.67 2.51 -18.77
C LEU A 139 -17.40 1.69 -18.68
N PHE A 140 -17.50 0.37 -18.86
CA PHE A 140 -16.37 -0.54 -18.90
C PHE A 140 -15.93 -0.82 -20.33
N SER A 141 -14.71 -1.37 -20.50
CA SER A 141 -14.12 -1.68 -21.83
C SER A 141 -14.96 -2.66 -22.65
N ASP A 142 -15.75 -3.52 -22.02
CA ASP A 142 -16.71 -4.43 -22.67
C ASP A 142 -18.03 -3.73 -23.11
N LYS A 143 -18.06 -2.39 -23.06
CA LYS A 143 -19.21 -1.51 -23.38
C LYS A 143 -20.41 -1.68 -22.46
N LYS A 144 -20.32 -2.43 -21.38
CA LYS A 144 -21.38 -2.47 -20.38
C LYS A 144 -21.42 -1.17 -19.57
N THR A 145 -22.62 -0.67 -19.34
CA THR A 145 -22.87 0.52 -18.54
C THR A 145 -23.68 0.14 -17.31
N ASN A 146 -23.17 0.50 -16.14
CA ASN A 146 -23.85 0.28 -14.86
C ASN A 146 -24.03 1.61 -14.12
N LYS A 147 -25.17 1.77 -13.45
CA LYS A 147 -25.51 2.96 -12.65
C LYS A 147 -25.47 2.66 -11.17
N PHE A 148 -24.86 3.58 -10.40
CA PHE A 148 -24.68 3.48 -8.96
C PHE A 148 -25.02 4.81 -8.28
N ASP A 149 -25.40 4.74 -7.01
CA ASP A 149 -25.62 5.95 -6.21
C ASP A 149 -24.28 6.57 -5.80
N TYR A 150 -23.25 5.73 -5.56
CA TYR A 150 -21.90 6.16 -5.22
C TYR A 150 -20.84 5.38 -5.99
N LEU A 151 -19.73 6.06 -6.28
CA LEU A 151 -18.49 5.48 -6.77
C LEU A 151 -17.40 5.66 -5.72
N VAL A 152 -16.79 4.55 -5.27
CA VAL A 152 -15.61 4.52 -4.42
C VAL A 152 -14.44 4.01 -5.26
N SER A 153 -13.53 4.90 -5.62
CA SER A 153 -12.29 4.56 -6.32
C SER A 153 -11.22 4.16 -5.32
N ALA A 154 -10.79 2.92 -5.41
CA ALA A 154 -9.71 2.28 -4.64
C ALA A 154 -8.69 1.61 -5.58
N ASP A 155 -8.55 2.15 -6.79
CA ASP A 155 -7.80 1.60 -7.93
C ASP A 155 -6.31 1.98 -7.92
N GLY A 156 -5.81 2.43 -6.76
CA GLY A 156 -4.39 2.58 -6.47
C GLY A 156 -3.74 3.80 -7.11
N ILE A 157 -2.40 3.84 -7.10
CA ILE A 157 -1.62 5.01 -7.54
C ILE A 157 -1.85 5.35 -9.03
N TYR A 158 -2.06 4.35 -9.87
CA TYR A 158 -2.38 4.51 -11.29
C TYR A 158 -3.87 4.61 -11.56
N SER A 159 -4.63 5.18 -10.62
CA SER A 159 -6.09 5.28 -10.67
C SER A 159 -6.62 5.75 -12.01
N LYS A 160 -7.37 4.88 -12.67
CA LYS A 160 -8.08 5.22 -13.92
C LYS A 160 -9.18 6.22 -13.66
N THR A 161 -9.87 6.09 -12.52
CA THR A 161 -10.87 7.07 -12.06
C THR A 161 -10.27 8.47 -11.97
N LYS A 162 -9.10 8.62 -11.34
CA LYS A 162 -8.40 9.90 -11.25
C LYS A 162 -8.03 10.47 -12.62
N GLN A 163 -7.53 9.61 -13.50
CA GLN A 163 -7.17 10.03 -14.87
C GLN A 163 -8.38 10.50 -15.67
N ILE A 164 -9.54 9.84 -15.54
CA ILE A 164 -10.77 10.25 -16.19
C ILE A 164 -11.24 11.62 -15.66
N LEU A 165 -11.26 11.79 -14.34
CA LEU A 165 -11.78 13.00 -13.69
C LEU A 165 -10.86 14.22 -13.85
N PHE A 166 -9.54 14.02 -13.77
CA PHE A 166 -8.56 15.12 -13.66
C PHE A 166 -7.55 15.16 -14.81
N LYS A 167 -7.69 14.27 -15.81
CA LYS A 167 -6.84 14.20 -17.00
C LYS A 167 -5.35 14.06 -16.60
N LYS A 168 -4.47 14.88 -17.18
CA LYS A 168 -3.02 14.86 -16.89
C LYS A 168 -2.69 15.10 -15.42
N ASP A 169 -3.50 15.88 -14.73
CA ASP A 169 -3.34 16.16 -13.30
C ASP A 169 -3.59 14.92 -12.43
N GLY A 170 -4.34 13.94 -12.94
CA GLY A 170 -4.58 12.65 -12.27
C GLY A 170 -3.43 11.66 -12.36
N LEU A 171 -2.39 11.94 -13.15
CA LEU A 171 -1.24 11.07 -13.28
C LEU A 171 -0.30 11.20 -12.07
N PRO A 172 0.27 10.09 -11.60
CA PRO A 172 1.32 10.12 -10.59
C PRO A 172 2.64 10.62 -11.20
N GLU A 173 3.58 10.99 -10.33
CA GLU A 173 4.93 11.33 -10.75
C GLU A 173 5.95 10.36 -10.19
N TYR A 174 7.02 10.13 -10.94
CA TYR A 174 8.15 9.33 -10.50
C TYR A 174 8.92 10.06 -9.40
N PHE A 175 9.30 9.36 -8.35
CA PHE A 175 9.93 9.91 -7.14
C PHE A 175 11.46 9.78 -7.16
N ASP A 176 12.07 9.61 -8.32
CA ASP A 176 13.51 9.42 -8.52
C ASP A 176 14.11 8.33 -7.60
N ALA A 177 13.34 7.30 -7.34
CA ALA A 177 13.74 6.18 -6.51
C ALA A 177 13.09 4.87 -6.96
N ILE A 178 13.81 3.77 -6.75
CA ILE A 178 13.36 2.41 -7.03
C ILE A 178 13.26 1.64 -5.72
N ALA A 179 12.16 0.92 -5.53
CA ALA A 179 12.03 -0.08 -4.49
C ALA A 179 12.47 -1.44 -5.04
N LEU A 180 13.50 -2.03 -4.42
CA LEU A 180 13.89 -3.42 -4.59
C LEU A 180 13.18 -4.24 -3.53
N ARG A 181 12.43 -5.26 -3.93
CA ARG A 181 11.73 -6.15 -3.00
C ARG A 181 12.21 -7.58 -3.19
N GLY A 182 12.40 -8.27 -2.10
CA GLY A 182 12.84 -9.67 -2.07
C GLY A 182 12.54 -10.33 -0.75
N THR A 183 13.03 -11.55 -0.60
CA THR A 183 12.96 -12.34 0.64
C THR A 183 14.37 -12.78 1.04
N ILE A 184 14.58 -12.96 2.35
CA ILE A 184 15.81 -13.52 2.92
C ILE A 184 15.40 -14.68 3.81
N ARG A 185 16.13 -15.81 3.76
CA ARG A 185 15.82 -16.99 4.57
C ARG A 185 16.53 -17.02 5.92
N ASP A 186 17.80 -16.67 5.95
CA ASP A 186 18.63 -16.82 7.15
C ASP A 186 19.06 -15.46 7.70
N PHE A 187 18.14 -14.79 8.39
CA PHE A 187 18.42 -13.54 9.09
C PHE A 187 18.17 -13.71 10.59
N SER A 188 19.06 -13.17 11.41
CA SER A 188 19.06 -13.44 12.85
C SER A 188 18.34 -12.42 13.72
N SER A 189 17.68 -11.41 13.13
CA SER A 189 16.96 -10.40 13.90
C SER A 189 15.51 -10.80 14.13
N PHE A 190 15.01 -10.57 15.33
CA PHE A 190 13.60 -10.72 15.71
C PHE A 190 12.81 -9.41 15.57
N ASP A 191 13.47 -8.33 15.20
CA ASP A 191 12.90 -6.99 15.11
C ASP A 191 13.02 -6.42 13.68
N ILE A 192 12.46 -5.25 13.46
CA ILE A 192 12.62 -4.53 12.19
C ILE A 192 13.99 -3.90 12.18
N SER A 193 14.86 -4.34 11.29
CA SER A 193 16.21 -3.80 11.08
C SER A 193 16.21 -2.87 9.88
N LEU A 194 16.45 -1.58 10.09
CA LEU A 194 16.49 -0.54 9.08
C LEU A 194 17.90 -0.01 8.94
N TYR A 195 18.52 -0.26 7.80
CA TYR A 195 19.88 0.13 7.47
C TYR A 195 19.91 1.40 6.64
N LEU A 196 20.66 2.38 7.10
CA LEU A 196 20.79 3.71 6.49
C LEU A 196 22.11 3.84 5.76
N GLY A 197 22.08 4.35 4.53
CA GLY A 197 23.28 4.56 3.73
C GLY A 197 23.11 5.67 2.69
N PRO A 198 24.21 6.14 2.08
CA PRO A 198 24.19 7.27 1.16
C PRO A 198 23.39 6.92 -0.11
N ASN A 199 22.28 7.64 -0.31
CA ASN A 199 21.33 7.47 -1.42
C ASN A 199 20.54 6.16 -1.43
N PHE A 200 20.53 5.42 -0.32
CA PHE A 200 19.67 4.25 -0.14
C PHE A 200 19.37 4.01 1.33
N HIS A 201 18.31 3.28 1.58
CA HIS A 201 18.09 2.56 2.83
C HIS A 201 17.47 1.22 2.50
N PHE A 202 17.60 0.24 3.42
CA PHE A 202 16.86 -1.01 3.29
C PHE A 202 16.37 -1.51 4.65
N VAL A 203 15.32 -2.28 4.61
CA VAL A 203 14.63 -2.79 5.80
C VAL A 203 14.49 -4.29 5.67
N ILE A 204 14.84 -5.00 6.73
CA ILE A 204 14.63 -6.44 6.88
C ILE A 204 13.76 -6.65 8.11
N TYR A 205 12.71 -7.47 7.97
CA TYR A 205 11.85 -7.81 9.09
C TYR A 205 11.17 -9.16 8.90
N PRO A 206 10.89 -9.89 9.99
CA PRO A 206 10.17 -11.15 9.93
C PRO A 206 8.71 -10.91 9.52
N ILE A 207 8.13 -11.86 8.79
CA ILE A 207 6.75 -11.76 8.26
C ILE A 207 5.84 -12.89 8.71
N ASN A 208 6.37 -13.83 9.49
CA ASN A 208 5.62 -14.90 10.15
C ASN A 208 6.47 -15.54 11.26
N GLN A 209 5.90 -16.53 11.95
CA GLN A 209 6.62 -17.27 13.01
C GLN A 209 7.65 -18.26 12.48
N ASN A 210 7.65 -18.55 11.18
CA ASN A 210 8.54 -19.54 10.54
C ASN A 210 9.89 -18.95 10.09
N LYS A 211 10.27 -17.78 10.60
CA LYS A 211 11.51 -17.08 10.27
C LYS A 211 11.69 -16.78 8.78
N GLU A 212 10.60 -16.46 8.09
CA GLU A 212 10.68 -15.85 6.77
C GLU A 212 10.82 -14.34 6.93
N PHE A 213 11.75 -13.75 6.19
CA PHE A 213 12.04 -12.33 6.27
C PHE A 213 11.73 -11.63 4.95
N ASN A 214 11.14 -10.45 5.06
CA ASN A 214 10.99 -9.53 3.95
C ASN A 214 12.20 -8.62 3.84
N PHE A 215 12.66 -8.41 2.61
CA PHE A 215 13.63 -7.39 2.26
C PHE A 215 12.96 -6.32 1.40
N ILE A 216 13.20 -5.07 1.72
CA ILE A 216 12.89 -3.93 0.87
C ILE A 216 14.00 -2.91 0.94
N ALA A 217 14.56 -2.52 -0.22
CA ALA A 217 15.47 -1.40 -0.31
C ALA A 217 14.83 -0.28 -1.14
N VAL A 218 15.10 0.96 -0.78
CA VAL A 218 14.78 2.14 -1.56
C VAL A 218 16.10 2.77 -1.99
N VAL A 219 16.33 2.84 -3.29
CA VAL A 219 17.57 3.35 -3.89
C VAL A 219 17.23 4.55 -4.76
N ARG A 220 17.90 5.68 -4.52
CA ARG A 220 17.80 6.85 -5.42
C ARG A 220 18.34 6.50 -6.80
N LYS A 221 17.50 6.69 -7.81
CA LYS A 221 17.82 6.40 -9.19
C LYS A 221 16.93 7.22 -10.10
N GLU A 222 17.53 8.13 -10.82
CA GLU A 222 16.86 8.81 -11.91
C GLU A 222 16.69 7.83 -13.08
N LEU A 223 15.51 7.81 -13.65
CA LEU A 223 15.13 7.04 -14.84
C LEU A 223 14.47 7.97 -15.85
N ILE A 224 14.73 7.74 -17.13
CA ILE A 224 14.00 8.41 -18.18
C ILE A 224 12.62 7.76 -18.40
N ASN A 225 11.70 8.50 -19.03
CA ASN A 225 10.32 8.03 -19.22
C ASN A 225 10.19 6.67 -19.92
N LYS A 226 11.12 6.33 -20.82
CA LYS A 226 11.15 5.04 -21.49
C LYS A 226 11.47 3.90 -20.51
N GLU A 227 12.49 4.10 -19.68
CA GLU A 227 12.94 3.10 -18.68
C GLU A 227 11.91 2.86 -17.58
N ILE A 228 11.23 3.93 -17.12
CA ILE A 228 10.22 3.84 -16.04
C ILE A 228 9.05 2.92 -16.43
N ASN A 229 8.70 2.89 -17.72
CA ASN A 229 7.56 2.16 -18.24
C ASN A 229 7.94 0.82 -18.89
N ASP A 230 9.24 0.52 -18.97
CA ASP A 230 9.77 -0.69 -19.56
C ASP A 230 9.91 -1.78 -18.50
N LYS A 231 8.99 -2.76 -18.56
CA LYS A 231 9.02 -3.88 -17.61
C LYS A 231 10.23 -4.79 -17.81
N ASP A 232 10.64 -5.01 -19.05
CA ASP A 232 11.77 -5.89 -19.39
C ASP A 232 13.07 -5.27 -18.87
N PHE A 233 13.22 -3.95 -19.00
CA PHE A 233 14.33 -3.20 -18.40
C PHE A 233 14.35 -3.31 -16.87
N LEU A 234 13.20 -3.15 -16.21
CA LEU A 234 13.09 -3.25 -14.75
C LEU A 234 13.28 -4.68 -14.23
N ASP A 235 12.95 -5.68 -15.04
CA ASP A 235 13.15 -7.09 -14.71
C ASP A 235 14.52 -7.64 -15.15
N ASP A 236 15.35 -6.84 -15.85
CA ASP A 236 16.69 -7.23 -16.26
C ASP A 236 17.61 -7.54 -15.07
N GLU A 237 18.27 -8.70 -15.10
CA GLU A 237 19.12 -9.17 -14.01
C GLU A 237 20.36 -8.31 -13.83
N THR A 238 20.91 -7.73 -14.91
CA THR A 238 22.06 -6.82 -14.84
C THR A 238 21.68 -5.52 -14.16
N PHE A 239 20.51 -4.98 -14.49
CA PHE A 239 19.96 -3.80 -13.84
C PHE A 239 19.75 -4.02 -12.34
N LYS A 240 19.12 -5.14 -11.95
CA LYS A 240 18.92 -5.52 -10.54
C LYS A 240 20.25 -5.67 -9.80
N LYS A 241 21.23 -6.38 -10.39
CA LYS A 241 22.59 -6.53 -9.82
C LYS A 241 23.27 -5.19 -9.64
N ASN A 242 23.17 -4.28 -10.60
CA ASN A 242 23.77 -2.94 -10.50
C ASN A 242 23.18 -2.13 -9.33
N LEU A 243 21.88 -2.24 -9.08
CA LEU A 243 21.26 -1.61 -7.91
C LEU A 243 21.68 -2.25 -6.60
N LEU A 244 21.78 -3.58 -6.54
CA LEU A 244 22.30 -4.30 -5.38
C LEU A 244 23.76 -3.97 -5.10
N ASN A 245 24.58 -3.88 -6.14
CA ASN A 245 25.99 -3.51 -6.02
C ASN A 245 26.17 -2.10 -5.44
N LYS A 246 25.27 -1.16 -5.73
CA LYS A 246 25.28 0.17 -5.08
C LYS A 246 25.06 0.06 -3.56
N ILE A 247 24.27 -0.89 -3.11
CA ILE A 247 24.03 -1.15 -1.69
C ILE A 247 25.24 -1.86 -1.10
N SER A 248 25.73 -2.96 -1.71
CA SER A 248 26.80 -3.80 -1.18
C SER A 248 28.15 -3.08 -1.16
N SER A 249 28.47 -2.26 -2.17
CA SER A 249 29.74 -1.51 -2.21
C SER A 249 29.85 -0.46 -1.09
N LYS A 250 28.73 -0.08 -0.49
CA LYS A 250 28.65 0.92 0.58
C LYS A 250 28.19 0.30 1.92
N SER A 251 28.05 -1.01 1.96
CA SER A 251 27.68 -1.76 3.15
C SER A 251 28.59 -2.98 3.31
N ASN A 252 29.01 -3.27 4.53
CA ASN A 252 29.78 -4.50 4.83
C ASN A 252 28.88 -5.75 4.92
N LEU A 253 27.66 -5.69 4.41
CA LEU A 253 26.67 -6.73 4.56
C LEU A 253 26.78 -7.76 3.45
N THR A 254 27.28 -8.94 3.76
CA THR A 254 27.20 -10.15 2.92
C THR A 254 25.76 -10.58 2.62
N LEU A 255 24.78 -10.03 3.37
CA LEU A 255 23.34 -10.30 3.26
C LEU A 255 22.75 -10.00 1.89
N VAL A 256 23.32 -9.05 1.15
CA VAL A 256 22.83 -8.69 -0.19
C VAL A 256 22.88 -9.89 -1.16
N ASN A 257 23.82 -10.81 -0.95
CA ASN A 257 23.97 -12.03 -1.74
C ASN A 257 22.97 -13.14 -1.37
N GLN A 258 22.22 -12.96 -0.27
CA GLN A 258 21.22 -13.92 0.21
C GLN A 258 19.79 -13.54 -0.15
N ILE A 259 19.62 -12.44 -0.88
CA ILE A 259 18.30 -11.95 -1.27
C ILE A 259 17.79 -12.75 -2.45
N GLU A 260 16.62 -13.37 -2.28
CA GLU A 260 15.96 -14.16 -3.30
C GLU A 260 14.76 -13.39 -3.90
N LYS A 261 14.37 -13.76 -5.13
CA LYS A 261 13.15 -13.30 -5.82
C LYS A 261 13.06 -11.78 -5.93
N ILE A 262 14.16 -11.14 -6.32
CA ILE A 262 14.23 -9.69 -6.41
C ILE A 262 13.35 -9.18 -7.55
N LYS A 263 12.52 -8.19 -7.23
CA LYS A 263 11.76 -7.39 -8.21
C LYS A 263 12.01 -5.90 -7.97
N CYS A 264 12.05 -5.14 -9.06
CA CYS A 264 12.21 -3.70 -9.08
C CYS A 264 10.88 -3.00 -9.31
N PHE A 265 10.61 -1.96 -8.53
CA PHE A 265 9.41 -1.15 -8.66
C PHE A 265 9.78 0.33 -8.62
N PRO A 266 9.62 1.09 -9.72
CA PRO A 266 9.71 2.54 -9.66
C PRO A 266 8.72 3.10 -8.64
N ILE A 267 9.18 4.02 -7.79
CA ILE A 267 8.31 4.62 -6.79
C ILE A 267 7.61 5.82 -7.42
N PHE A 268 6.29 5.80 -7.34
CA PHE A 268 5.45 6.89 -7.78
C PHE A 268 4.73 7.52 -6.60
N VAL A 269 4.48 8.83 -6.68
CA VAL A 269 3.75 9.60 -5.67
C VAL A 269 2.70 10.49 -6.32
N SER A 270 1.75 10.95 -5.52
CA SER A 270 0.77 11.94 -5.97
C SER A 270 1.36 13.34 -5.91
N LYS A 271 1.20 14.14 -6.98
CA LYS A 271 1.65 15.55 -7.03
C LYS A 271 0.89 16.45 -6.08
N LYS A 272 -0.44 16.33 -6.08
CA LYS A 272 -1.35 17.19 -5.33
C LYS A 272 -2.59 16.43 -4.87
N PHE A 273 -3.27 16.97 -3.88
CA PHE A 273 -4.60 16.49 -3.49
C PHE A 273 -5.62 16.84 -4.58
N GLN A 274 -6.38 15.84 -4.99
CA GLN A 274 -7.46 16.00 -5.95
C GLN A 274 -8.76 15.50 -5.33
N ILE A 275 -9.74 16.39 -5.26
CA ILE A 275 -11.04 16.12 -4.69
C ILE A 275 -12.07 16.23 -5.82
N PRO A 276 -12.83 15.16 -6.11
CA PRO A 276 -13.90 15.23 -7.10
C PRO A 276 -14.93 16.30 -6.74
N SER A 277 -15.40 17.04 -7.73
CA SER A 277 -16.47 18.02 -7.54
C SER A 277 -17.83 17.36 -7.29
N SER A 278 -18.00 16.13 -7.74
CA SER A 278 -19.21 15.33 -7.53
C SER A 278 -19.33 14.85 -6.09
N LYS A 279 -20.53 14.97 -5.51
CA LYS A 279 -20.83 14.52 -4.15
C LYS A 279 -20.98 13.01 -4.01
N ASN A 280 -20.96 12.28 -5.12
CA ASN A 280 -21.17 10.85 -5.17
C ASN A 280 -19.97 10.06 -5.72
N ILE A 281 -18.81 10.71 -5.90
CA ILE A 281 -17.55 10.08 -6.30
C ILE A 281 -16.50 10.34 -5.23
N PHE A 282 -15.88 9.24 -4.76
CA PHE A 282 -14.90 9.28 -3.69
C PHE A 282 -13.62 8.54 -4.09
N LEU A 283 -12.47 9.11 -3.75
CA LEU A 283 -11.15 8.48 -3.91
C LEU A 283 -10.66 8.04 -2.52
N THR A 284 -10.12 6.83 -2.41
CA THR A 284 -9.60 6.29 -1.14
C THR A 284 -8.27 5.56 -1.31
N GLY A 285 -7.49 5.45 -0.25
CA GLY A 285 -6.15 4.85 -0.30
C GLY A 285 -5.22 5.60 -1.25
N ASP A 286 -4.37 4.87 -1.97
CA ASP A 286 -3.41 5.44 -2.92
C ASP A 286 -4.09 6.13 -4.12
N ALA A 287 -5.35 5.79 -4.44
CA ALA A 287 -6.13 6.50 -5.43
C ALA A 287 -6.43 7.94 -4.99
N PHE A 288 -6.60 8.20 -3.70
CA PHE A 288 -6.70 9.56 -3.18
C PHE A 288 -5.33 10.23 -3.11
N TYR A 289 -4.38 9.63 -2.39
CA TYR A 289 -3.03 10.18 -2.28
C TYR A 289 -2.02 9.08 -1.95
N SER A 290 -0.98 8.97 -2.77
CA SER A 290 0.18 8.10 -2.54
C SER A 290 1.40 8.95 -2.19
N PHE A 291 2.22 8.45 -1.26
CA PHE A 291 3.41 9.11 -0.72
C PHE A 291 4.60 8.13 -0.68
N PRO A 292 5.85 8.61 -0.50
CA PRO A 292 7.02 7.74 -0.45
C PRO A 292 6.92 6.68 0.66
N PRO A 293 7.49 5.47 0.46
CA PRO A 293 7.31 4.36 1.41
C PRO A 293 8.13 4.47 2.70
N SER A 294 8.95 5.50 2.86
CA SER A 294 9.95 5.63 3.94
C SER A 294 9.36 5.78 5.36
N PHE A 295 8.03 5.72 5.49
CA PHE A 295 7.33 5.73 6.77
C PHE A 295 6.50 4.45 7.01
N ALA A 296 6.56 3.48 6.09
CA ALA A 296 5.83 2.20 6.14
C ALA A 296 4.30 2.32 6.39
N GLN A 297 3.67 3.42 5.96
CA GLN A 297 2.26 3.74 6.26
C GLN A 297 1.28 3.45 5.13
N GLY A 298 1.72 3.00 3.93
CA GLY A 298 0.84 2.87 2.77
C GLY A 298 -0.40 2.01 3.02
N ALA A 299 -0.21 0.79 3.52
CA ALA A 299 -1.31 -0.12 3.85
C ALA A 299 -2.20 0.42 4.98
N SER A 300 -1.59 0.95 6.05
CA SER A 300 -2.32 1.52 7.19
C SER A 300 -3.17 2.71 6.77
N GLN A 301 -2.65 3.61 5.95
CA GLN A 301 -3.40 4.77 5.44
C GLN A 301 -4.51 4.37 4.48
N SER A 302 -4.34 3.29 3.71
CA SER A 302 -5.39 2.73 2.87
C SER A 302 -6.57 2.20 3.69
N ILE A 303 -6.29 1.54 4.82
CA ILE A 303 -7.30 1.04 5.77
C ILE A 303 -7.99 2.20 6.50
N GLU A 304 -7.23 3.17 7.03
CA GLU A 304 -7.79 4.36 7.68
C GLU A 304 -8.70 5.14 6.74
N SER A 305 -8.25 5.36 5.50
CA SER A 305 -9.00 6.10 4.48
C SER A 305 -10.33 5.43 4.17
N ALA A 306 -10.33 4.13 3.95
CA ALA A 306 -11.54 3.35 3.68
C ALA A 306 -12.51 3.36 4.88
N ASN A 307 -11.98 3.25 6.11
CA ASN A 307 -12.79 3.32 7.32
C ASN A 307 -13.47 4.69 7.48
N GLU A 308 -12.72 5.78 7.32
CA GLU A 308 -13.26 7.14 7.43
C GLU A 308 -14.33 7.41 6.36
N LEU A 309 -14.09 6.98 5.11
CA LEU A 309 -15.06 7.10 4.03
C LEU A 309 -16.35 6.31 4.34
N PHE A 310 -16.22 5.07 4.82
CA PHE A 310 -17.38 4.26 5.16
C PHE A 310 -18.28 4.95 6.18
N TYR A 311 -17.71 5.45 7.28
CA TYR A 311 -18.50 6.13 8.32
C TYR A 311 -19.04 7.49 7.87
N ASP A 312 -18.32 8.21 7.01
CA ASP A 312 -18.80 9.47 6.43
C ASP A 312 -20.06 9.23 5.57
N LEU A 313 -20.05 8.18 4.75
CA LEU A 313 -21.21 7.77 3.95
C LEU A 313 -22.36 7.24 4.81
N GLN A 314 -22.06 6.41 5.83
CA GLN A 314 -23.07 5.83 6.71
C GLN A 314 -23.80 6.91 7.52
N ASN A 315 -23.07 7.89 8.01
CA ASN A 315 -23.63 8.98 8.83
C ASN A 315 -24.10 10.18 7.99
N ASN A 316 -24.00 10.09 6.65
CA ASN A 316 -24.35 11.16 5.72
C ASN A 316 -23.65 12.49 6.06
N THR A 317 -22.36 12.41 6.44
CA THR A 317 -21.51 13.57 6.69
C THR A 317 -20.68 13.92 5.44
N SER A 318 -20.01 15.07 5.43
CA SER A 318 -19.15 15.51 4.32
C SER A 318 -17.74 15.87 4.80
N SER A 319 -17.29 15.22 5.86
CA SER A 319 -16.04 15.53 6.53
C SER A 319 -14.83 14.76 6.01
N TYR A 320 -15.05 13.71 5.22
CA TYR A 320 -14.04 12.76 4.77
C TYR A 320 -12.79 13.43 4.20
N TYR A 321 -12.92 14.21 3.13
CA TYR A 321 -11.76 14.82 2.47
C TYR A 321 -11.02 15.81 3.37
N LYS A 322 -11.73 16.58 4.21
CA LYS A 322 -11.11 17.50 5.17
C LYS A 322 -10.21 16.74 6.15
N LYS A 323 -10.69 15.65 6.74
CA LYS A 323 -9.94 14.79 7.66
C LYS A 323 -8.76 14.13 6.94
N ARG A 324 -8.99 13.56 5.75
CA ARG A 324 -7.95 12.85 5.01
C ARG A 324 -6.82 13.74 4.52
N VAL A 325 -7.13 14.98 4.07
CA VAL A 325 -6.08 15.94 3.68
C VAL A 325 -5.20 16.29 4.89
N LEU A 326 -5.79 16.56 6.06
CA LEU A 326 -5.02 16.86 7.27
C LEU A 326 -4.12 15.68 7.66
N ARG A 327 -4.68 14.47 7.69
CA ARG A 327 -3.94 13.25 8.02
C ARG A 327 -2.83 12.97 7.02
N ALA A 328 -3.12 13.04 5.72
CA ALA A 328 -2.14 12.78 4.67
C ALA A 328 -0.99 13.81 4.71
N LYS A 329 -1.24 15.09 4.94
CA LYS A 329 -0.18 16.10 5.11
C LYS A 329 0.81 15.74 6.21
N GLN A 330 0.33 15.23 7.36
CA GLN A 330 1.19 14.77 8.46
C GLN A 330 2.06 13.57 8.02
N ILE A 331 1.47 12.59 7.34
CA ILE A 331 2.19 11.41 6.86
C ILE A 331 3.21 11.77 5.78
N ILE A 332 2.85 12.62 4.81
CA ILE A 332 3.73 13.10 3.75
C ILE A 332 4.96 13.80 4.35
N SER A 333 4.74 14.74 5.26
CA SER A 333 5.83 15.47 5.92
C SER A 333 6.80 14.51 6.60
N ARG A 334 6.30 13.52 7.36
CA ARG A 334 7.12 12.51 8.04
C ARG A 334 7.82 11.59 7.05
N SER A 335 7.13 11.15 5.99
CA SER A 335 7.71 10.26 4.97
C SER A 335 8.82 10.94 4.19
N ASN A 336 8.65 12.22 3.83
CA ASN A 336 9.68 13.00 3.14
C ASN A 336 10.89 13.25 4.03
N LEU A 337 10.66 13.61 5.31
CA LEU A 337 11.73 13.79 6.28
C LEU A 337 12.53 12.49 6.47
N ASN A 338 11.86 11.36 6.63
CA ASN A 338 12.50 10.06 6.74
C ASN A 338 13.29 9.72 5.47
N HIS A 339 12.69 9.94 4.28
CA HIS A 339 13.39 9.68 3.04
C HIS A 339 14.68 10.50 2.92
N PHE A 340 14.64 11.77 3.31
CA PHE A 340 15.83 12.62 3.36
C PHE A 340 16.83 12.11 4.38
N ALA A 341 16.42 11.91 5.63
CA ALA A 341 17.29 11.52 6.74
C ALA A 341 17.92 10.12 6.52
N PHE A 342 17.18 9.18 5.94
CA PHE A 342 17.67 7.82 5.69
C PHE A 342 18.70 7.73 4.58
N HIS A 343 18.84 8.77 3.76
CA HIS A 343 19.76 8.82 2.61
C HIS A 343 20.94 9.77 2.84
N LEU A 344 21.11 10.29 4.06
CA LEU A 344 22.29 11.06 4.43
C LEU A 344 23.52 10.14 4.48
N SER A 345 24.65 10.70 4.12
CA SER A 345 25.97 10.00 4.13
C SER A 345 26.55 9.87 5.53
#